data_c09d793ff673fa72a9be6daf31bdbdc9
#
_entry.id   c09d793ff673fa72a9be6daf31bdbdc9
#
_cell.length_a   1.000
_cell.length_b   1.000
_cell.length_c   1.000
_cell.angle_alpha   90.00
_cell.angle_beta   90.00
_cell.angle_gamma   90.00
#
_symmetry.space_group_name_H-M   'P 1'
#
loop_
_entity.id
_entity.type
_entity.pdbx_description
1 polymer ?
#
loop_
_entity_poly.entity_id
_entity_poly.type
_entity_poly.pdbx_seq_one_letter_code
_entity_poly.pdbx_strand_id
1 'polypeptide(L)'
;MRPYKIFSLTAGILASLCAAVTIWFAAGSVSEPPAVIGTPEAAQARTEELMEAVCAGQFDRASALLKGSPELGMAPAQEDTAEALLWQAWLDSLRYEFLDDCYVTREGLARDVTVWGMDVEEATRAVIAEVELLLPERLSGGQTASGDLSEDFVAQVVCDAAVKVLERELPEKSWTLTLTLEYADDRWAVLPDAQLQGLLSGQLR
;
A
#
# COMPACT_ATOMS: atom_id res chain seq x y z
N MET A 1 36.75 -9.94 -2.68
CA MET A 1 35.31 -10.15 -3.02
C MET A 1 34.80 -8.92 -3.72
N ARG A 2 34.05 -9.06 -4.81
CA ARG A 2 33.64 -7.88 -5.61
C ARG A 2 32.31 -7.34 -5.07
N PRO A 3 32.22 -6.08 -4.61
CA PRO A 3 31.02 -5.54 -3.92
C PRO A 3 29.72 -5.55 -4.75
N TYR A 4 29.79 -5.67 -6.06
CA TYR A 4 28.64 -5.63 -6.95
C TYR A 4 27.74 -6.89 -6.94
N LYS A 5 28.19 -8.03 -6.38
CA LYS A 5 27.32 -9.20 -6.24
C LYS A 5 26.31 -9.05 -5.10
N ILE A 6 26.65 -8.30 -4.06
CA ILE A 6 25.76 -7.98 -2.94
C ILE A 6 24.71 -6.96 -3.40
N PHE A 7 25.12 -5.95 -4.19
CA PHE A 7 24.19 -4.97 -4.78
C PHE A 7 23.17 -5.59 -5.74
N SER A 8 23.53 -6.62 -6.46
CA SER A 8 22.64 -7.31 -7.40
C SER A 8 21.56 -8.15 -6.67
N LEU A 9 21.86 -8.70 -5.49
CA LEU A 9 20.90 -9.47 -4.72
C LEU A 9 19.91 -8.56 -3.98
N THR A 10 20.39 -7.50 -3.35
CA THR A 10 19.55 -6.49 -2.69
C THR A 10 18.68 -5.73 -3.69
N ALA A 11 19.20 -5.42 -4.89
CA ALA A 11 18.42 -4.82 -5.97
C ALA A 11 17.35 -5.80 -6.53
N GLY A 12 17.60 -7.11 -6.50
CA GLY A 12 16.63 -8.13 -6.88
C GLY A 12 15.46 -8.23 -5.89
N ILE A 13 15.73 -8.18 -4.61
CA ILE A 13 14.71 -8.17 -3.54
C ILE A 13 13.91 -6.86 -3.57
N LEU A 14 14.57 -5.72 -3.79
CA LEU A 14 13.91 -4.42 -3.99
C LEU A 14 13.07 -4.34 -5.27
N ALA A 15 13.52 -4.97 -6.36
CA ALA A 15 12.73 -5.05 -7.60
C ALA A 15 11.48 -5.92 -7.41
N SER A 16 11.50 -6.93 -6.53
CA SER A 16 10.31 -7.70 -6.14
C SER A 16 9.36 -6.88 -5.28
N LEU A 17 9.87 -6.07 -4.35
CA LEU A 17 9.08 -5.09 -3.57
C LEU A 17 8.39 -4.03 -4.47
N CYS A 18 9.01 -3.65 -5.58
CA CYS A 18 8.46 -2.67 -6.53
C CYS A 18 7.62 -3.28 -7.67
N ALA A 19 7.73 -4.59 -7.94
CA ALA A 19 7.14 -5.21 -9.13
C ALA A 19 5.77 -5.86 -8.91
N ALA A 20 5.31 -5.97 -7.68
CA ALA A 20 4.13 -6.75 -7.35
C ALA A 20 2.85 -5.94 -7.31
N VAL A 21 2.56 -5.04 -8.21
CA VAL A 21 1.13 -4.67 -8.46
C VAL A 21 0.97 -3.97 -9.80
N THR A 22 0.67 -4.71 -10.83
CA THR A 22 0.05 -4.15 -12.04
C THR A 22 -1.44 -4.48 -11.99
N ILE A 23 -2.23 -3.59 -11.41
CA ILE A 23 -3.69 -3.69 -11.47
C ILE A 23 -4.12 -3.32 -12.89
N TRP A 24 -4.70 -4.28 -13.59
CA TRP A 24 -5.30 -4.08 -14.91
C TRP A 24 -6.73 -3.55 -14.75
N PHE A 25 -6.95 -2.28 -15.09
CA PHE A 25 -8.29 -1.74 -15.28
C PHE A 25 -8.61 -1.62 -16.77
N ALA A 26 -9.69 -2.26 -17.19
CA ALA A 26 -10.26 -2.03 -18.51
C ALA A 26 -10.92 -0.63 -18.49
N ALA A 27 -10.45 0.28 -19.33
CA ALA A 27 -11.06 1.58 -19.53
C ALA A 27 -12.51 1.39 -20.05
N GLY A 28 -13.46 1.57 -19.18
CA GLY A 28 -14.89 1.57 -19.53
C GLY A 28 -15.36 2.95 -19.99
N SER A 29 -15.95 2.97 -21.13
CA SER A 29 -16.83 3.95 -21.79
C SER A 29 -17.20 5.23 -21.03
N VAL A 30 -17.08 6.36 -21.74
CA VAL A 30 -17.63 7.67 -21.38
C VAL A 30 -19.14 7.54 -21.14
N SER A 31 -19.57 7.65 -19.91
CA SER A 31 -20.99 7.71 -19.52
C SER A 31 -21.44 9.15 -19.41
N GLU A 32 -22.67 9.42 -19.85
CA GLU A 32 -23.37 10.68 -19.58
C GLU A 32 -23.41 10.94 -18.07
N PRO A 33 -23.39 12.24 -17.62
CA PRO A 33 -23.44 12.54 -16.19
C PRO A 33 -24.73 11.96 -15.60
N PRO A 34 -24.65 11.10 -14.58
CA PRO A 34 -25.83 10.46 -14.02
C PRO A 34 -26.72 11.49 -13.35
N ALA A 35 -28.03 11.38 -13.57
CA ALA A 35 -29.01 12.06 -12.73
C ALA A 35 -28.79 11.54 -11.29
N VAL A 36 -28.49 12.45 -10.35
CA VAL A 36 -28.25 12.12 -8.94
C VAL A 36 -29.58 11.63 -8.34
N ILE A 37 -29.77 10.32 -8.29
CA ILE A 37 -30.97 9.67 -7.74
C ILE A 37 -30.75 9.23 -6.28
N GLY A 38 -29.50 9.09 -5.84
CA GLY A 38 -29.16 8.74 -4.45
C GLY A 38 -28.98 9.98 -3.58
N THR A 39 -29.18 9.84 -2.27
CA THR A 39 -28.97 10.95 -1.34
C THR A 39 -27.48 11.20 -1.07
N PRO A 40 -27.07 12.48 -0.85
CA PRO A 40 -25.69 12.79 -0.48
C PRO A 40 -25.22 12.07 0.79
N GLU A 41 -26.10 11.86 1.74
CA GLU A 41 -25.80 11.14 3.00
C GLU A 41 -25.43 9.67 2.73
N ALA A 42 -26.10 9.03 1.77
CA ALA A 42 -25.77 7.67 1.36
C ALA A 42 -24.39 7.60 0.64
N ALA A 43 -24.05 8.65 -0.12
CA ALA A 43 -22.74 8.78 -0.73
C ALA A 43 -21.64 8.97 0.33
N GLN A 44 -21.88 9.82 1.33
CA GLN A 44 -20.96 10.02 2.46
C GLN A 44 -20.71 8.71 3.21
N ALA A 45 -21.79 8.01 3.60
CA ALA A 45 -21.69 6.72 4.26
C ALA A 45 -20.84 5.71 3.44
N ARG A 46 -20.96 5.76 2.10
CA ARG A 46 -20.19 4.88 1.23
C ARG A 46 -18.69 5.19 1.24
N THR A 47 -18.31 6.48 1.27
CA THR A 47 -16.88 6.86 1.41
C THR A 47 -16.32 6.48 2.79
N GLU A 48 -17.09 6.64 3.85
CA GLU A 48 -16.72 6.25 5.20
C GLU A 48 -16.48 4.73 5.28
N GLU A 49 -17.42 3.94 4.75
CA GLU A 49 -17.32 2.47 4.69
C GLU A 49 -16.08 2.01 3.92
N LEU A 50 -15.74 2.70 2.82
CA LEU A 50 -14.53 2.40 2.05
C LEU A 50 -13.27 2.68 2.87
N MET A 51 -13.16 3.86 3.46
CA MET A 51 -11.96 4.23 4.21
C MET A 51 -11.78 3.38 5.47
N GLU A 52 -12.88 3.04 6.16
CA GLU A 52 -12.84 2.07 7.27
C GLU A 52 -12.33 0.70 6.81
N ALA A 53 -12.83 0.19 5.68
CA ALA A 53 -12.40 -1.09 5.15
C ALA A 53 -10.91 -1.08 4.76
N VAL A 54 -10.44 0.01 4.14
CA VAL A 54 -9.02 0.19 3.75
C VAL A 54 -8.12 0.23 4.98
N CYS A 55 -8.43 1.06 5.97
CA CYS A 55 -7.62 1.19 7.19
C CYS A 55 -7.65 -0.07 8.07
N ALA A 56 -8.71 -0.88 7.95
CA ALA A 56 -8.81 -2.17 8.62
C ALA A 56 -8.16 -3.33 7.82
N GLY A 57 -7.57 -3.08 6.66
CA GLY A 57 -6.99 -4.12 5.80
C GLY A 57 -8.02 -5.07 5.19
N GLN A 58 -9.32 -4.70 5.18
CA GLN A 58 -10.41 -5.51 4.66
C GLN A 58 -10.59 -5.30 3.15
N PHE A 59 -9.60 -5.71 2.36
CA PHE A 59 -9.54 -5.40 0.93
C PHE A 59 -10.68 -6.00 0.10
N ASP A 60 -11.20 -7.18 0.47
CA ASP A 60 -12.40 -7.75 -0.17
C ASP A 60 -13.62 -6.85 0.01
N ARG A 61 -13.79 -6.31 1.23
CA ARG A 61 -14.85 -5.35 1.54
C ARG A 61 -14.63 -4.03 0.80
N ALA A 62 -13.41 -3.51 0.78
CA ALA A 62 -13.07 -2.30 0.03
C ALA A 62 -13.34 -2.48 -1.48
N SER A 63 -12.94 -3.62 -2.06
CA SER A 63 -13.22 -3.97 -3.45
C SER A 63 -14.72 -3.94 -3.78
N ALA A 64 -15.56 -4.53 -2.91
CA ALA A 64 -17.01 -4.54 -3.11
C ALA A 64 -17.66 -3.15 -3.09
N LEU A 65 -16.97 -2.15 -2.54
CA LEU A 65 -17.40 -0.74 -2.48
C LEU A 65 -16.97 0.07 -3.70
N LEU A 66 -16.01 -0.45 -4.47
CA LEU A 66 -15.53 0.16 -5.71
C LEU A 66 -16.39 -0.24 -6.90
N LYS A 67 -16.45 0.63 -7.88
CA LYS A 67 -17.11 0.33 -9.17
C LYS A 67 -16.36 -0.80 -9.88
N GLY A 68 -17.11 -1.84 -10.27
CA GLY A 68 -16.55 -3.00 -10.97
C GLY A 68 -15.89 -4.03 -10.04
N SER A 69 -15.90 -3.80 -8.72
CA SER A 69 -15.33 -4.70 -7.70
C SER A 69 -13.97 -5.30 -8.13
N PRO A 70 -12.96 -4.46 -8.37
CA PRO A 70 -11.65 -4.93 -8.85
C PRO A 70 -11.01 -5.86 -7.80
N GLU A 71 -10.28 -6.88 -8.24
CA GLU A 71 -9.45 -7.65 -7.32
C GLU A 71 -8.33 -6.76 -6.77
N LEU A 72 -8.37 -6.52 -5.47
CA LEU A 72 -7.33 -5.82 -4.73
C LEU A 72 -6.37 -6.87 -4.17
N GLY A 73 -5.50 -7.40 -5.03
CA GLY A 73 -4.51 -8.41 -4.65
C GLY A 73 -3.29 -7.74 -4.02
N MET A 74 -3.23 -7.65 -2.69
CA MET A 74 -2.29 -6.71 -2.07
C MET A 74 -1.50 -7.27 -0.90
N ALA A 75 -1.95 -8.34 -0.29
CA ALA A 75 -1.19 -8.94 0.79
C ALA A 75 0.05 -9.68 0.24
N PRO A 76 1.23 -9.54 0.89
CA PRO A 76 2.38 -10.35 0.57
C PRO A 76 2.04 -11.84 0.60
N ALA A 77 2.56 -12.60 -0.37
CA ALA A 77 2.25 -14.03 -0.51
C ALA A 77 2.79 -14.89 0.65
N GLN A 78 3.72 -14.36 1.43
CA GLN A 78 4.37 -15.03 2.57
C GLN A 78 4.32 -14.14 3.80
N GLU A 79 3.80 -14.66 4.91
CA GLU A 79 3.61 -13.91 6.15
C GLU A 79 4.91 -13.58 6.90
N ASP A 80 5.96 -14.41 6.76
CA ASP A 80 7.22 -14.29 7.50
C ASP A 80 8.33 -13.55 6.71
N THR A 81 7.95 -12.56 5.89
CA THR A 81 8.91 -11.77 5.11
C THR A 81 9.02 -10.33 5.62
N ALA A 82 10.14 -9.68 5.34
CA ALA A 82 10.30 -8.25 5.63
C ALA A 82 9.24 -7.39 4.90
N GLU A 83 8.82 -7.82 3.72
CA GLU A 83 7.72 -7.20 2.97
C GLU A 83 6.41 -7.26 3.74
N ALA A 84 6.07 -8.43 4.29
CA ALA A 84 4.87 -8.61 5.09
C ALA A 84 4.90 -7.76 6.37
N LEU A 85 6.06 -7.69 7.04
CA LEU A 85 6.24 -6.85 8.22
C LEU A 85 6.03 -5.36 7.91
N LEU A 86 6.66 -4.85 6.84
CA LEU A 86 6.50 -3.47 6.42
C LEU A 86 5.05 -3.18 5.97
N TRP A 87 4.43 -4.11 5.27
CA TRP A 87 3.05 -4.01 4.84
C TRP A 87 2.09 -3.92 6.04
N GLN A 88 2.24 -4.79 7.03
CA GLN A 88 1.41 -4.76 8.23
C GLN A 88 1.62 -3.46 9.01
N ALA A 89 2.87 -3.03 9.20
CA ALA A 89 3.18 -1.78 9.88
C ALA A 89 2.60 -0.55 9.14
N TRP A 90 2.61 -0.57 7.80
CA TRP A 90 1.97 0.46 7.01
C TRP A 90 0.45 0.47 7.22
N LEU A 91 -0.22 -0.68 7.17
CA LEU A 91 -1.66 -0.78 7.44
C LEU A 91 -2.00 -0.27 8.83
N ASP A 92 -1.25 -0.69 9.86
CA ASP A 92 -1.47 -0.29 11.24
C ASP A 92 -1.25 1.22 11.47
N SER A 93 -0.49 1.88 10.59
CA SER A 93 -0.24 3.32 10.63
C SER A 93 -1.32 4.15 9.91
N LEU A 94 -2.18 3.52 9.09
CA LEU A 94 -3.15 4.25 8.30
C LEU A 94 -4.22 4.91 9.17
N ARG A 95 -4.44 6.19 8.92
CA ARG A 95 -5.55 6.96 9.46
C ARG A 95 -6.05 7.95 8.43
N TYR A 96 -7.28 8.37 8.55
CA TYR A 96 -7.89 9.31 7.59
C TYR A 96 -8.77 10.34 8.27
N GLU A 97 -8.99 11.45 7.56
CA GLU A 97 -9.92 12.50 7.93
C GLU A 97 -10.56 13.06 6.65
N PHE A 98 -11.89 13.14 6.62
CA PHE A 98 -12.58 13.82 5.55
C PHE A 98 -12.47 15.33 5.74
N LEU A 99 -12.16 16.05 4.66
CA LEU A 99 -12.02 17.49 4.72
C LEU A 99 -13.37 18.19 4.75
N ASP A 100 -14.31 17.70 3.93
CA ASP A 100 -15.63 18.30 3.74
C ASP A 100 -16.71 17.24 3.49
N ASP A 101 -17.97 17.70 3.37
CA ASP A 101 -19.07 16.91 2.88
C ASP A 101 -18.93 16.62 1.38
N CYS A 102 -19.74 15.69 0.87
CA CYS A 102 -19.78 15.42 -0.57
C CYS A 102 -20.23 16.65 -1.36
N TYR A 103 -19.55 16.91 -2.46
CA TYR A 103 -19.86 18.00 -3.40
C TYR A 103 -20.09 17.47 -4.82
N VAL A 104 -20.84 18.25 -5.62
CA VAL A 104 -21.19 17.87 -7.00
C VAL A 104 -20.04 18.18 -7.94
N THR A 105 -19.69 17.22 -8.78
CA THR A 105 -18.73 17.36 -9.88
C THR A 105 -19.42 17.07 -11.22
N ARG A 106 -18.66 17.16 -12.33
CA ARG A 106 -19.17 16.75 -13.65
C ARG A 106 -19.38 15.24 -13.79
N GLU A 107 -18.68 14.46 -12.95
CA GLU A 107 -18.65 12.99 -13.01
C GLU A 107 -19.56 12.34 -11.97
N GLY A 108 -20.18 13.15 -11.10
CA GLY A 108 -21.05 12.67 -10.02
C GLY A 108 -20.84 13.45 -8.72
N LEU A 109 -20.79 12.74 -7.60
CA LEU A 109 -20.38 13.32 -6.32
C LEU A 109 -18.91 13.04 -6.07
N ALA A 110 -18.25 13.93 -5.33
CA ALA A 110 -16.90 13.71 -4.86
C ALA A 110 -16.77 14.09 -3.38
N ARG A 111 -15.79 13.53 -2.70
CA ARG A 111 -15.42 13.85 -1.32
C ARG A 111 -13.93 13.79 -1.16
N ASP A 112 -13.35 14.84 -0.57
CA ASP A 112 -11.92 14.90 -0.31
C ASP A 112 -11.59 14.27 1.05
N VAL A 113 -10.53 13.47 1.08
CA VAL A 113 -10.03 12.80 2.27
C VAL A 113 -8.52 12.97 2.36
N THR A 114 -8.03 13.32 3.54
CA THR A 114 -6.60 13.25 3.86
C THR A 114 -6.33 11.92 4.53
N VAL A 115 -5.33 11.21 4.03
CA VAL A 115 -4.85 9.94 4.59
C VAL A 115 -3.43 10.14 5.10
N TRP A 116 -3.12 9.63 6.27
CA TRP A 116 -1.77 9.56 6.81
C TRP A 116 -1.36 8.11 6.96
N GLY A 117 -0.09 7.86 6.80
CA GLY A 117 0.50 6.55 7.01
C GLY A 117 2.02 6.62 7.09
N MET A 118 2.65 5.52 7.44
CA MET A 118 4.10 5.38 7.44
C MET A 118 4.67 5.67 6.05
N ASP A 119 5.75 6.43 5.97
CA ASP A 119 6.51 6.61 4.71
C ASP A 119 7.25 5.31 4.37
N VAL A 120 6.63 4.48 3.53
CA VAL A 120 7.16 3.17 3.11
C VAL A 120 8.51 3.31 2.40
N GLU A 121 8.71 4.39 1.65
CA GLU A 121 9.97 4.63 0.93
C GLU A 121 11.11 4.91 1.92
N GLU A 122 10.86 5.71 2.95
CA GLU A 122 11.83 5.97 4.00
C GLU A 122 12.07 4.73 4.86
N ALA A 123 11.02 4.00 5.22
CA ALA A 123 11.13 2.73 5.94
C ALA A 123 12.00 1.73 5.17
N THR A 124 11.76 1.58 3.87
CA THR A 124 12.56 0.70 3.00
C THR A 124 14.03 1.13 2.95
N ARG A 125 14.31 2.43 2.82
CA ARG A 125 15.68 2.95 2.88
C ARG A 125 16.35 2.65 4.21
N ALA A 126 15.64 2.81 5.31
CA ALA A 126 16.15 2.50 6.64
C ALA A 126 16.45 1.00 6.80
N VAL A 127 15.62 0.11 6.26
CA VAL A 127 15.86 -1.34 6.27
C VAL A 127 17.14 -1.68 5.49
N ILE A 128 17.34 -1.08 4.31
CA ILE A 128 18.57 -1.29 3.52
C ILE A 128 19.81 -0.87 4.32
N ALA A 129 19.76 0.31 4.94
CA ALA A 129 20.88 0.79 5.75
C ALA A 129 21.14 -0.12 6.96
N GLU A 130 20.09 -0.66 7.60
CA GLU A 130 20.25 -1.59 8.71
C GLU A 130 20.84 -2.94 8.26
N VAL A 131 20.46 -3.44 7.07
CA VAL A 131 21.05 -4.65 6.46
C VAL A 131 22.54 -4.46 6.23
N GLU A 132 22.97 -3.30 5.74
CA GLU A 132 24.41 -2.99 5.53
C GLU A 132 25.22 -3.04 6.84
N LEU A 133 24.59 -2.73 7.97
CA LEU A 133 25.20 -2.84 9.30
C LEU A 133 25.20 -4.27 9.83
N LEU A 134 24.08 -4.98 9.69
CA LEU A 134 23.90 -6.32 10.27
C LEU A 134 24.69 -7.40 9.51
N LEU A 135 24.76 -7.30 8.18
CA LEU A 135 25.35 -8.35 7.35
C LEU A 135 26.81 -8.64 7.67
N PRO A 136 27.73 -7.65 7.83
CA PRO A 136 29.11 -7.91 8.24
C PRO A 136 29.23 -8.51 9.64
N GLU A 137 28.37 -8.08 10.57
CA GLU A 137 28.36 -8.61 11.94
C GLU A 137 28.00 -10.10 11.96
N ARG A 138 26.94 -10.48 11.26
CA ARG A 138 26.47 -11.87 11.15
C ARG A 138 27.49 -12.76 10.43
N LEU A 139 28.17 -12.25 9.41
CA LEU A 139 29.22 -12.95 8.69
C LEU A 139 30.48 -13.21 9.57
N SER A 140 30.85 -12.22 10.39
CA SER A 140 32.00 -12.34 11.30
C SER A 140 31.73 -13.28 12.48
N GLY A 141 30.48 -13.47 12.87
CA GLY A 141 30.02 -14.37 13.92
C GLY A 141 30.09 -15.87 13.59
N GLY A 142 30.59 -16.26 12.41
CA GLY A 142 30.88 -17.66 12.06
C GLY A 142 29.66 -18.49 11.66
N GLN A 143 28.52 -17.85 11.34
CA GLN A 143 27.29 -18.56 10.94
C GLN A 143 27.33 -19.10 9.50
N THR A 144 28.35 -18.77 8.72
CA THR A 144 28.54 -19.30 7.36
C THR A 144 29.87 -20.06 7.28
N ALA A 145 29.83 -21.37 7.54
CA ALA A 145 31.01 -22.25 7.40
C ALA A 145 31.43 -22.50 5.93
N SER A 146 30.60 -22.15 4.97
CA SER A 146 30.88 -22.18 3.53
C SER A 146 30.64 -20.81 2.95
N GLY A 147 31.60 -20.23 2.26
CA GLY A 147 31.56 -18.82 1.77
C GLY A 147 30.46 -18.45 0.78
N ASP A 148 29.39 -19.23 0.67
CA ASP A 148 28.18 -18.92 -0.09
C ASP A 148 27.06 -18.48 0.86
N LEU A 149 26.58 -17.25 0.64
CA LEU A 149 25.39 -16.72 1.29
C LEU A 149 24.18 -17.47 0.74
N SER A 150 23.51 -18.27 1.57
CA SER A 150 22.22 -18.86 1.18
C SER A 150 21.14 -17.77 1.10
N GLU A 151 20.15 -17.97 0.24
CA GLU A 151 19.00 -17.06 0.13
C GLU A 151 18.27 -16.93 1.47
N ASP A 152 18.10 -18.03 2.21
CA ASP A 152 17.46 -18.06 3.52
C ASP A 152 18.23 -17.20 4.55
N PHE A 153 19.56 -17.24 4.54
CA PHE A 153 20.37 -16.41 5.45
C PHE A 153 20.18 -14.92 5.15
N VAL A 154 20.16 -14.54 3.87
CA VAL A 154 19.93 -13.15 3.47
C VAL A 154 18.51 -12.71 3.83
N ALA A 155 17.50 -13.55 3.57
CA ALA A 155 16.12 -13.27 3.95
C ALA A 155 15.98 -13.03 5.46
N GLN A 156 16.65 -13.87 6.29
CA GLN A 156 16.63 -13.70 7.74
C GLN A 156 17.29 -12.38 8.17
N VAL A 157 18.42 -11.97 7.58
CA VAL A 157 19.08 -10.70 7.90
C VAL A 157 18.17 -9.51 7.52
N VAL A 158 17.45 -9.60 6.40
CA VAL A 158 16.52 -8.57 5.96
C VAL A 158 15.31 -8.48 6.90
N CYS A 159 14.76 -9.61 7.35
CA CYS A 159 13.70 -9.64 8.36
C CYS A 159 14.16 -9.04 9.69
N ASP A 160 15.34 -9.42 10.19
CA ASP A 160 15.90 -8.88 11.42
C ASP A 160 16.10 -7.35 11.33
N ALA A 161 16.55 -6.87 10.16
CA ALA A 161 16.69 -5.44 9.88
C ALA A 161 15.31 -4.72 9.87
N ALA A 162 14.30 -5.32 9.24
CA ALA A 162 12.95 -4.75 9.21
C ALA A 162 12.37 -4.63 10.63
N VAL A 163 12.49 -5.67 11.45
CA VAL A 163 12.04 -5.64 12.85
C VAL A 163 12.71 -4.49 13.61
N LYS A 164 14.05 -4.35 13.53
CA LYS A 164 14.77 -3.26 14.20
C LYS A 164 14.39 -1.86 13.73
N VAL A 165 14.05 -1.71 12.45
CA VAL A 165 13.62 -0.43 11.88
C VAL A 165 12.21 -0.10 12.37
N LEU A 166 11.31 -1.09 12.42
CA LEU A 166 9.93 -0.91 12.89
C LEU A 166 9.83 -0.64 14.40
N GLU A 167 10.87 -0.96 15.19
CA GLU A 167 10.96 -0.56 16.60
C GLU A 167 11.24 0.94 16.80
N ARG A 168 11.61 1.65 15.71
CA ARG A 168 11.90 3.09 15.74
C ARG A 168 10.67 3.88 15.33
N GLU A 169 10.62 5.15 15.76
CA GLU A 169 9.64 6.09 15.23
C GLU A 169 9.97 6.41 13.77
N LEU A 170 9.11 5.97 12.87
CA LEU A 170 9.27 6.21 11.44
C LEU A 170 8.50 7.47 11.03
N PRO A 171 8.98 8.22 10.02
CA PRO A 171 8.28 9.39 9.54
C PRO A 171 6.94 8.99 8.91
N GLU A 172 5.95 9.83 9.14
CA GLU A 172 4.65 9.73 8.50
C GLU A 172 4.59 10.64 7.27
N LYS A 173 3.78 10.25 6.32
CA LYS A 173 3.44 11.00 5.12
C LYS A 173 1.94 11.17 5.04
N SER A 174 1.49 12.27 4.45
CA SER A 174 0.07 12.51 4.22
C SER A 174 -0.21 12.70 2.73
N TRP A 175 -1.40 12.27 2.34
CA TRP A 175 -1.91 12.39 0.96
C TRP A 175 -3.33 12.90 1.01
N THR A 176 -3.68 13.78 0.09
CA THR A 176 -5.07 14.19 -0.12
C THR A 176 -5.60 13.51 -1.37
N LEU A 177 -6.68 12.77 -1.22
CA LEU A 177 -7.35 12.02 -2.27
C LEU A 177 -8.75 12.62 -2.51
N THR A 178 -9.20 12.59 -3.75
CA THR A 178 -10.58 12.93 -4.11
C THR A 178 -11.31 11.64 -4.47
N LEU A 179 -12.20 11.18 -3.60
CA LEU A 179 -13.05 10.01 -3.85
C LEU A 179 -14.23 10.42 -4.72
N THR A 180 -14.22 10.01 -5.97
CA THR A 180 -15.34 10.25 -6.89
C THR A 180 -16.35 9.11 -6.80
N LEU A 181 -17.65 9.46 -6.72
CA LEU A 181 -18.74 8.50 -6.58
C LEU A 181 -19.68 8.59 -7.77
N GLU A 182 -20.12 7.42 -8.21
CA GLU A 182 -21.16 7.26 -9.24
C GLU A 182 -22.34 6.47 -8.66
N TYR A 183 -23.55 6.91 -8.96
CA TYR A 183 -24.77 6.18 -8.62
C TYR A 183 -25.18 5.30 -9.79
N ALA A 184 -25.12 3.99 -9.61
CA ALA A 184 -25.49 3.00 -10.60
C ALA A 184 -26.10 1.77 -9.89
N ASP A 185 -27.05 1.11 -10.55
CA ASP A 185 -27.68 -0.10 -10.01
C ASP A 185 -28.26 0.08 -8.59
N ASP A 186 -28.92 1.21 -8.36
CA ASP A 186 -29.54 1.62 -7.08
C ASP A 186 -28.57 1.73 -5.90
N ARG A 187 -27.27 1.93 -6.16
CA ARG A 187 -26.25 2.11 -5.13
C ARG A 187 -25.16 3.09 -5.55
N TRP A 188 -24.54 3.72 -4.56
CA TRP A 188 -23.33 4.47 -4.75
C TRP A 188 -22.11 3.51 -4.83
N ALA A 189 -21.22 3.78 -5.76
CA ALA A 189 -19.92 3.11 -5.86
C ALA A 189 -18.83 4.15 -6.04
N VAL A 190 -17.68 3.94 -5.38
CA VAL A 190 -16.51 4.81 -5.54
C VAL A 190 -15.78 4.41 -6.82
N LEU A 191 -15.42 5.39 -7.64
CA LEU A 191 -14.64 5.16 -8.85
C LEU A 191 -13.18 4.91 -8.47
N PRO A 192 -12.58 3.80 -8.92
CA PRO A 192 -11.17 3.51 -8.67
C PRO A 192 -10.30 4.38 -9.60
N ASP A 193 -9.72 5.43 -9.07
CA ASP A 193 -8.74 6.27 -9.76
C ASP A 193 -7.29 5.87 -9.44
N ALA A 194 -6.33 6.53 -10.07
CA ALA A 194 -4.91 6.24 -9.90
C ALA A 194 -4.40 6.56 -8.48
N GLN A 195 -4.98 7.57 -7.80
CA GLN A 195 -4.59 7.95 -6.45
C GLN A 195 -5.09 6.93 -5.44
N LEU A 196 -6.36 6.54 -5.53
CA LEU A 196 -6.93 5.50 -4.69
C LEU A 196 -6.23 4.15 -4.91
N GLN A 197 -5.87 3.83 -6.17
CA GLN A 197 -5.06 2.65 -6.48
C GLN A 197 -3.66 2.73 -5.84
N GLY A 198 -3.03 3.90 -5.89
CA GLY A 198 -1.76 4.15 -5.23
C GLY A 198 -1.85 3.94 -3.72
N LEU A 199 -2.91 4.41 -3.06
CA LEU A 199 -3.18 4.13 -1.65
C LEU A 199 -3.31 2.64 -1.41
N LEU A 200 -4.18 1.98 -2.16
CA LEU A 200 -4.46 0.55 -2.00
C LEU A 200 -3.24 -0.33 -2.29
N SER A 201 -2.23 0.14 -3.01
CA SER A 201 -0.98 -0.55 -3.30
C SER A 201 0.22 -0.13 -2.44
N GLY A 202 0.03 0.76 -1.47
CA GLY A 202 1.12 1.35 -0.70
C GLY A 202 2.10 2.18 -1.54
N GLN A 203 1.70 2.57 -2.76
CA GLN A 203 2.55 3.28 -3.75
C GLN A 203 2.12 4.73 -3.97
N LEU A 204 1.48 5.36 -3.01
CA LEU A 204 1.18 6.80 -3.07
C LEU A 204 2.47 7.62 -3.16
N ARG A 205 2.62 8.37 -4.25
CA ARG A 205 3.73 9.27 -4.52
C ARG A 205 3.36 10.73 -4.30
#